data_4cb2e774f458a37f4eac6d840be500d7
#
_entry.id   4cb2e774f458a37f4eac6d840be500d7
#
_cell.length_a   1.000
_cell.length_b   1.000
_cell.length_c   1.000
_cell.angle_alpha   90.00
_cell.angle_beta   90.00
_cell.angle_gamma   90.00
#
_symmetry.space_group_name_H-M   'P 1'
#
loop_
_entity.id
_entity.type
_entity.pdbx_description
1 polymer ?
#
loop_
_entity_poly.entity_id
_entity_poly.type
_entity_poly.pdbx_seq_one_letter_code
_entity_poly.pdbx_strand_id
1 'polypeptide(L)'
;MTISLYSIIIHDMSDNHNKLIILGSGPAGYAASIYAARAGLNPIIIAGMQEGGQLTTTTDVENWPGDSDGLQGPELMERMKKHAQEFDVEIINDHINKVSLTQKPFTLKGVNEYSCDSLIIATGASAMYLGLPSEKKYLGKGVSACATCDGFFYKDQDVAVIGGGNTAAEEALYLANICSKVYLVHRRDELRAEKILQDRIFKQEEAGKIEILWDTQLKEVCGDDMGVTSIKLDNKGSEISKEVMGVFIAIGHKPNTEIFDGQLDMDNGYIIIKSGLNGSVTSSSVEGVFAAGDVSDQIYRQAVTSAGFGCMAALDAEKYLSES
;
A
#
# COMPACT_ATOMS: atom_id res chain seq x y z
N MET A 1 -21.95 23.79 54.94
CA MET A 1 -20.66 23.99 54.33
C MET A 1 -20.24 22.66 53.71
N THR A 2 -20.66 22.40 52.45
CA THR A 2 -20.55 21.10 51.82
C THR A 2 -19.45 21.22 50.77
N ILE A 3 -18.33 20.55 50.99
CA ILE A 3 -17.19 20.50 50.10
C ILE A 3 -17.50 19.38 49.10
N SER A 4 -17.77 19.73 47.85
CA SER A 4 -17.88 18.80 46.73
C SER A 4 -16.49 18.31 46.32
N LEU A 5 -16.23 17.03 46.54
CA LEU A 5 -15.07 16.32 46.02
C LEU A 5 -15.31 16.04 44.54
N TYR A 6 -14.71 16.83 43.65
CA TYR A 6 -14.52 16.43 42.27
C TYR A 6 -13.50 15.28 42.24
N SER A 7 -13.97 14.05 42.06
CA SER A 7 -13.10 12.93 41.71
C SER A 7 -12.59 13.17 40.29
N ILE A 8 -11.35 13.55 40.18
CA ILE A 8 -10.58 13.47 38.93
C ILE A 8 -10.47 11.98 38.64
N ILE A 9 -11.22 11.49 37.65
CA ILE A 9 -11.02 10.15 37.07
C ILE A 9 -9.68 10.25 36.35
N ILE A 10 -8.62 9.83 37.03
CA ILE A 10 -7.35 9.49 36.38
C ILE A 10 -7.70 8.22 35.62
N HIS A 11 -7.84 8.32 34.30
CA HIS A 11 -7.95 7.16 33.43
C HIS A 11 -6.62 6.42 33.59
N ASP A 12 -6.70 5.23 34.20
CA ASP A 12 -5.55 4.40 34.48
C ASP A 12 -4.99 3.93 33.13
N MET A 13 -3.78 4.39 32.77
CA MET A 13 -3.10 3.98 31.53
C MET A 13 -2.78 2.48 31.46
N SER A 14 -3.05 1.74 32.53
CA SER A 14 -2.86 0.29 32.61
C SER A 14 -3.86 -0.52 31.75
N ASP A 15 -5.02 0.04 31.39
CA ASP A 15 -6.08 -0.69 30.68
C ASP A 15 -5.82 -0.85 29.16
N ASN A 16 -4.88 -0.07 28.56
CA ASN A 16 -4.60 -0.09 27.12
C ASN A 16 -3.14 -0.48 26.80
N HIS A 17 -2.47 -1.18 27.72
CA HIS A 17 -1.12 -1.70 27.48
C HIS A 17 -1.18 -3.08 26.85
N ASN A 18 -0.42 -3.27 25.74
CA ASN A 18 -0.37 -4.51 25.00
C ASN A 18 1.09 -4.97 24.81
N LYS A 19 1.33 -6.25 24.92
CA LYS A 19 2.66 -6.80 24.65
C LYS A 19 3.12 -6.50 23.21
N LEU A 20 2.20 -6.62 22.26
CA LEU A 20 2.44 -6.38 20.84
C LEU A 20 1.26 -5.64 20.22
N ILE A 21 1.54 -4.52 19.56
CA ILE A 21 0.58 -3.83 18.70
C ILE A 21 1.00 -3.99 17.23
N ILE A 22 0.01 -4.28 16.37
CA ILE A 22 0.16 -4.29 14.92
C ILE A 22 -0.62 -3.10 14.38
N LEU A 23 0.05 -2.16 13.75
CA LEU A 23 -0.55 -0.95 13.20
C LEU A 23 -0.80 -1.11 11.71
N GLY A 24 -2.06 -1.31 11.34
CA GLY A 24 -2.53 -1.58 9.98
C GLY A 24 -3.12 -2.97 9.80
N SER A 25 -4.18 -3.07 9.00
CA SER A 25 -5.00 -4.27 8.78
C SER A 25 -4.98 -4.79 7.35
N GLY A 26 -3.98 -4.40 6.55
CA GLY A 26 -3.74 -5.00 5.24
C GLY A 26 -3.20 -6.43 5.33
N PRO A 27 -2.82 -7.05 4.21
CA PRO A 27 -2.29 -8.43 4.19
C PRO A 27 -1.10 -8.63 5.14
N ALA A 28 -0.21 -7.63 5.28
CA ALA A 28 0.90 -7.67 6.22
C ALA A 28 0.42 -7.72 7.68
N GLY A 29 -0.54 -6.86 8.04
CA GLY A 29 -1.07 -6.79 9.40
C GLY A 29 -1.81 -8.05 9.82
N TYR A 30 -2.71 -8.55 8.97
CA TYR A 30 -3.42 -9.80 9.28
C TYR A 30 -2.47 -11.01 9.32
N ALA A 31 -1.53 -11.13 8.38
CA ALA A 31 -0.55 -12.21 8.45
C ALA A 31 0.29 -12.13 9.73
N ALA A 32 0.78 -10.95 10.10
CA ALA A 32 1.53 -10.75 11.33
C ALA A 32 0.71 -11.15 12.57
N SER A 33 -0.56 -10.76 12.63
CA SER A 33 -1.41 -11.05 13.78
C SER A 33 -1.66 -12.54 13.97
N ILE A 34 -1.90 -13.28 12.89
CA ILE A 34 -2.11 -14.73 12.92
C ILE A 34 -0.84 -15.44 13.48
N TYR A 35 0.34 -15.08 12.98
CA TYR A 35 1.58 -15.69 13.45
C TYR A 35 1.89 -15.31 14.90
N ALA A 36 1.71 -14.05 15.28
CA ALA A 36 1.92 -13.57 16.64
C ALA A 36 0.95 -14.21 17.64
N ALA A 37 -0.34 -14.33 17.30
CA ALA A 37 -1.34 -14.98 18.14
C ALA A 37 -1.02 -16.46 18.35
N ARG A 38 -0.62 -17.17 17.30
CA ARG A 38 -0.16 -18.56 17.39
C ARG A 38 1.10 -18.75 18.24
N ALA A 39 1.93 -17.73 18.36
CA ALA A 39 3.07 -17.69 19.27
C ALA A 39 2.70 -17.29 20.71
N GLY A 40 1.42 -17.05 21.00
CA GLY A 40 0.94 -16.70 22.34
C GLY A 40 1.24 -15.25 22.75
N LEU A 41 1.47 -14.36 21.79
CA LEU A 41 1.77 -12.94 22.07
C LEU A 41 0.52 -12.10 22.34
N ASN A 42 -0.69 -12.61 22.05
CA ASN A 42 -1.96 -11.91 22.19
C ASN A 42 -1.91 -10.49 21.55
N PRO A 43 -1.62 -10.38 20.26
CA PRO A 43 -1.50 -9.10 19.59
C PRO A 43 -2.87 -8.44 19.43
N ILE A 44 -2.89 -7.10 19.40
CA ILE A 44 -4.03 -6.35 18.87
C ILE A 44 -3.66 -5.74 17.51
N ILE A 45 -4.66 -5.58 16.64
CA ILE A 45 -4.55 -4.79 15.40
C ILE A 45 -5.24 -3.45 15.61
N ILE A 46 -4.56 -2.34 15.27
CA ILE A 46 -5.21 -1.05 15.09
C ILE A 46 -5.36 -0.82 13.59
N ALA A 47 -6.61 -0.91 13.11
CA ALA A 47 -6.90 -1.07 11.68
C ALA A 47 -6.72 0.19 10.84
N GLY A 48 -6.77 1.38 11.44
CA GLY A 48 -6.78 2.64 10.71
C GLY A 48 -8.17 3.00 10.17
N MET A 49 -8.23 3.97 9.26
CA MET A 49 -9.50 4.43 8.69
C MET A 49 -10.08 3.46 7.65
N GLN A 50 -9.26 2.65 7.02
CA GLN A 50 -9.64 1.68 6.00
C GLN A 50 -9.23 0.27 6.45
N GLU A 51 -10.14 -0.37 7.16
CA GLU A 51 -9.94 -1.76 7.57
C GLU A 51 -9.81 -2.67 6.34
N GLY A 52 -8.77 -3.53 6.32
CA GLY A 52 -8.40 -4.37 5.18
C GLY A 52 -7.44 -3.70 4.18
N GLY A 53 -7.21 -2.39 4.32
CA GLY A 53 -6.25 -1.66 3.48
C GLY A 53 -6.67 -1.54 2.01
N GLN A 54 -5.71 -1.35 1.11
CA GLN A 54 -5.98 -1.03 -0.30
C GLN A 54 -6.72 -2.12 -1.07
N LEU A 55 -6.55 -3.39 -0.71
CA LEU A 55 -7.27 -4.48 -1.38
C LEU A 55 -8.79 -4.39 -1.25
N THR A 56 -9.31 -3.67 -0.26
CA THR A 56 -10.76 -3.44 -0.13
C THR A 56 -11.33 -2.52 -1.21
N THR A 57 -10.50 -1.85 -1.99
CA THR A 57 -10.89 -0.97 -3.10
C THR A 57 -10.55 -1.55 -4.47
N THR A 58 -9.95 -2.74 -4.53
CA THR A 58 -9.71 -3.45 -5.79
C THR A 58 -10.84 -4.44 -6.09
N THR A 59 -10.90 -4.90 -7.33
CA THR A 59 -11.85 -5.90 -7.80
C THR A 59 -11.22 -7.29 -7.76
N ASP A 60 -11.03 -7.93 -8.90
CA ASP A 60 -10.47 -9.27 -9.00
C ASP A 60 -8.99 -9.32 -8.58
N VAL A 61 -8.63 -10.35 -7.81
CA VAL A 61 -7.27 -10.62 -7.35
C VAL A 61 -6.84 -11.98 -7.88
N GLU A 62 -6.31 -12.01 -9.10
CA GLU A 62 -5.92 -13.24 -9.78
C GLU A 62 -4.52 -13.74 -9.39
N ASN A 63 -3.74 -12.90 -8.71
CA ASN A 63 -2.35 -13.17 -8.36
C ASN A 63 -2.13 -13.57 -6.88
N TRP A 64 -3.21 -13.89 -6.15
CA TRP A 64 -3.12 -14.45 -4.82
C TRP A 64 -3.00 -15.98 -4.88
N PRO A 65 -1.87 -16.58 -4.44
CA PRO A 65 -1.69 -18.03 -4.51
C PRO A 65 -2.68 -18.79 -3.62
N GLY A 66 -3.29 -19.84 -4.18
CA GLY A 66 -4.22 -20.70 -3.46
C GLY A 66 -5.69 -20.41 -3.71
N ASP A 67 -6.00 -19.36 -4.47
CA ASP A 67 -7.36 -19.06 -4.94
C ASP A 67 -7.35 -18.93 -6.47
N SER A 68 -8.17 -19.73 -7.16
CA SER A 68 -8.23 -19.79 -8.62
C SER A 68 -9.56 -19.29 -9.21
N ASP A 69 -10.57 -19.05 -8.40
CA ASP A 69 -11.96 -18.90 -8.84
C ASP A 69 -12.51 -17.48 -8.58
N GLY A 70 -11.83 -16.47 -9.15
CA GLY A 70 -12.39 -15.11 -9.19
C GLY A 70 -12.45 -14.42 -7.81
N LEU A 71 -11.40 -14.55 -7.02
CA LEU A 71 -11.30 -13.90 -5.70
C LEU A 71 -11.35 -12.38 -5.82
N GLN A 72 -12.24 -11.75 -5.06
CA GLN A 72 -12.33 -10.30 -4.96
C GLN A 72 -11.46 -9.77 -3.81
N GLY A 73 -10.86 -8.59 -3.98
CA GLY A 73 -10.02 -7.98 -2.94
C GLY A 73 -10.72 -7.83 -1.58
N PRO A 74 -11.94 -7.28 -1.50
CA PRO A 74 -12.70 -7.22 -0.24
C PRO A 74 -12.95 -8.60 0.38
N GLU A 75 -13.21 -9.63 -0.43
CA GLU A 75 -13.43 -11.00 0.05
C GLU A 75 -12.14 -11.58 0.65
N LEU A 76 -11.01 -11.39 -0.02
CA LEU A 76 -9.70 -11.81 0.51
C LEU A 76 -9.45 -11.19 1.88
N MET A 77 -9.67 -9.88 2.02
CA MET A 77 -9.46 -9.19 3.29
C MET A 77 -10.41 -9.66 4.39
N GLU A 78 -11.67 -9.91 4.05
CA GLU A 78 -12.65 -10.47 5.02
C GLU A 78 -12.24 -11.89 5.47
N ARG A 79 -11.72 -12.73 4.56
CA ARG A 79 -11.21 -14.08 4.89
C ARG A 79 -9.99 -14.00 5.81
N MET A 80 -9.05 -13.06 5.53
CA MET A 80 -7.88 -12.86 6.37
C MET A 80 -8.26 -12.33 7.76
N LYS A 81 -9.23 -11.40 7.82
CA LYS A 81 -9.80 -10.89 9.07
C LYS A 81 -10.39 -12.02 9.92
N LYS A 82 -11.29 -12.84 9.34
CA LYS A 82 -11.90 -13.98 10.03
C LYS A 82 -10.84 -14.95 10.55
N HIS A 83 -9.81 -15.22 9.76
CA HIS A 83 -8.73 -16.10 10.18
C HIS A 83 -7.95 -15.52 11.37
N ALA A 84 -7.71 -14.21 11.42
CA ALA A 84 -7.10 -13.58 12.59
C ALA A 84 -8.01 -13.69 13.83
N GLN A 85 -9.32 -13.49 13.65
CA GLN A 85 -10.31 -13.60 14.73
C GLN A 85 -10.47 -15.03 15.27
N GLU A 86 -10.21 -16.09 14.49
CA GLU A 86 -10.18 -17.48 14.97
C GLU A 86 -9.07 -17.72 16.01
N PHE A 87 -8.07 -16.83 16.09
CA PHE A 87 -7.03 -16.83 17.11
C PHE A 87 -7.24 -15.75 18.18
N ASP A 88 -8.47 -15.28 18.35
CA ASP A 88 -8.87 -14.27 19.34
C ASP A 88 -8.12 -12.91 19.17
N VAL A 89 -7.65 -12.58 17.96
CA VAL A 89 -7.02 -11.28 17.68
C VAL A 89 -8.07 -10.19 17.77
N GLU A 90 -7.86 -9.23 18.65
CA GLU A 90 -8.68 -8.02 18.74
C GLU A 90 -8.33 -7.05 17.62
N ILE A 91 -9.36 -6.56 16.90
CA ILE A 91 -9.22 -5.58 15.82
C ILE A 91 -9.92 -4.30 16.23
N ILE A 92 -9.15 -3.25 16.43
CA ILE A 92 -9.62 -1.96 16.92
C ILE A 92 -9.71 -0.97 15.77
N ASN A 93 -10.90 -0.40 15.57
CA ASN A 93 -11.12 0.68 14.60
C ASN A 93 -10.73 2.02 15.22
N ASP A 94 -9.45 2.35 15.13
CA ASP A 94 -8.91 3.65 15.52
C ASP A 94 -7.86 4.10 14.49
N HIS A 95 -7.65 5.40 14.38
CA HIS A 95 -6.66 6.00 13.49
C HIS A 95 -5.58 6.69 14.31
N ILE A 96 -4.38 6.12 14.30
CA ILE A 96 -3.24 6.69 15.02
C ILE A 96 -2.69 7.89 14.24
N ASN A 97 -2.62 9.01 14.92
CA ASN A 97 -2.11 10.26 14.37
C ASN A 97 -0.79 10.74 15.02
N LYS A 98 -0.37 10.08 16.11
CA LYS A 98 0.89 10.37 16.78
C LYS A 98 1.44 9.09 17.42
N VAL A 99 2.76 8.93 17.35
CA VAL A 99 3.50 7.86 18.04
C VAL A 99 4.67 8.45 18.81
N SER A 100 5.15 7.72 19.82
CA SER A 100 6.42 7.97 20.48
C SER A 100 7.19 6.66 20.59
N LEU A 101 8.33 6.60 19.93
CA LEU A 101 9.21 5.43 19.87
C LEU A 101 10.55 5.68 20.61
N THR A 102 10.67 6.80 21.32
CA THR A 102 11.90 7.24 21.97
C THR A 102 12.19 6.50 23.28
N GLN A 103 11.18 5.94 23.91
CA GLN A 103 11.29 5.17 25.16
C GLN A 103 10.21 4.10 25.22
N LYS A 104 10.47 3.05 25.98
CA LYS A 104 9.49 1.99 26.27
C LYS A 104 8.71 2.28 27.55
N PRO A 105 7.43 1.89 27.64
CA PRO A 105 6.64 1.32 26.54
C PRO A 105 6.44 2.33 25.42
N PHE A 106 6.36 1.87 24.17
CA PHE A 106 6.00 2.72 23.04
C PHE A 106 4.57 3.20 23.20
N THR A 107 4.27 4.43 22.75
CA THR A 107 2.93 4.98 22.88
C THR A 107 2.37 5.40 21.53
N LEU A 108 1.08 5.12 21.33
CA LEU A 108 0.33 5.45 20.13
C LEU A 108 -0.93 6.23 20.53
N LYS A 109 -1.22 7.30 19.82
CA LYS A 109 -2.38 8.15 20.09
C LYS A 109 -3.24 8.29 18.84
N GLY A 110 -4.49 7.90 18.97
CA GLY A 110 -5.58 8.11 18.05
C GLY A 110 -6.73 8.81 18.77
N VAL A 111 -7.94 8.27 18.64
CA VAL A 111 -9.08 8.63 19.53
C VAL A 111 -8.76 8.18 20.96
N ASN A 112 -8.17 6.99 21.07
CA ASN A 112 -7.68 6.47 22.34
C ASN A 112 -6.15 6.52 22.40
N GLU A 113 -5.60 6.27 23.59
CA GLU A 113 -4.16 6.13 23.82
C GLU A 113 -3.85 4.65 24.10
N TYR A 114 -2.79 4.16 23.45
CA TYR A 114 -2.32 2.77 23.58
C TYR A 114 -0.85 2.78 23.92
N SER A 115 -0.38 1.71 24.57
CA SER A 115 1.03 1.47 24.76
C SER A 115 1.42 0.01 24.46
N CYS A 116 2.68 -0.22 24.08
CA CYS A 116 3.18 -1.56 23.81
C CYS A 116 4.68 -1.71 24.10
N ASP A 117 5.08 -2.97 24.32
CA ASP A 117 6.49 -3.35 24.43
C ASP A 117 7.14 -3.50 23.06
N SER A 118 6.36 -3.93 22.06
CA SER A 118 6.80 -4.08 20.67
C SER A 118 5.73 -3.59 19.69
N LEU A 119 6.17 -3.08 18.53
CA LEU A 119 5.31 -2.53 17.49
C LEU A 119 5.66 -3.13 16.11
N ILE A 120 4.66 -3.64 15.40
CA ILE A 120 4.75 -3.97 13.98
C ILE A 120 4.03 -2.90 13.18
N ILE A 121 4.74 -2.20 12.31
CA ILE A 121 4.21 -1.18 11.41
C ILE A 121 3.84 -1.85 10.09
N ALA A 122 2.54 -1.90 9.78
CA ALA A 122 1.96 -2.50 8.58
C ALA A 122 0.99 -1.52 7.89
N THR A 123 1.31 -0.23 7.94
CA THR A 123 0.46 0.88 7.47
C THR A 123 0.39 1.00 5.95
N GLY A 124 1.24 0.26 5.23
CA GLY A 124 1.25 0.21 3.78
C GLY A 124 1.70 1.50 3.10
N ALA A 125 1.38 1.62 1.82
CA ALA A 125 1.61 2.80 1.00
C ALA A 125 0.36 3.11 0.18
N SER A 126 0.10 4.38 -0.09
CA SER A 126 -1.04 4.83 -0.89
C SER A 126 -0.61 5.18 -2.29
N ALA A 127 -1.31 4.69 -3.30
CA ALA A 127 -1.11 5.12 -4.67
C ALA A 127 -1.38 6.62 -4.81
N MET A 128 -0.55 7.31 -5.57
CA MET A 128 -0.78 8.71 -5.89
C MET A 128 -1.65 8.83 -7.15
N TYR A 129 -2.61 9.75 -7.09
CA TYR A 129 -3.49 10.11 -8.19
C TYR A 129 -3.31 11.58 -8.56
N LEU A 130 -3.75 11.97 -9.76
CA LEU A 130 -3.70 13.37 -10.21
C LEU A 130 -4.75 14.25 -9.52
N GLY A 131 -5.76 13.63 -8.88
CA GLY A 131 -6.85 14.33 -8.20
C GLY A 131 -7.99 14.74 -9.13
N LEU A 132 -8.06 14.16 -10.33
CA LEU A 132 -9.15 14.42 -11.25
C LEU A 132 -10.45 13.73 -10.76
N PRO A 133 -11.61 14.40 -10.80
CA PRO A 133 -12.89 13.78 -10.44
C PRO A 133 -13.18 12.51 -11.25
N SER A 134 -12.74 12.47 -12.51
CA SER A 134 -12.91 11.32 -13.41
C SER A 134 -12.06 10.10 -13.00
N GLU A 135 -10.87 10.30 -12.41
CA GLU A 135 -10.09 9.18 -11.84
C GLU A 135 -10.90 8.45 -10.78
N LYS A 136 -11.48 9.22 -9.83
CA LYS A 136 -12.29 8.65 -8.74
C LYS A 136 -13.55 7.96 -9.26
N LYS A 137 -14.19 8.51 -10.30
CA LYS A 137 -15.40 7.94 -10.90
C LYS A 137 -15.16 6.56 -11.51
N TYR A 138 -14.00 6.38 -12.15
CA TYR A 138 -13.66 5.15 -12.87
C TYR A 138 -12.63 4.26 -12.15
N LEU A 139 -12.31 4.57 -10.88
CA LEU A 139 -11.44 3.72 -10.06
C LEU A 139 -12.03 2.31 -9.93
N GLY A 140 -11.28 1.27 -10.31
CA GLY A 140 -11.73 -0.11 -10.39
C GLY A 140 -12.69 -0.40 -11.57
N LYS A 141 -12.93 0.61 -12.44
CA LYS A 141 -13.75 0.50 -13.66
C LYS A 141 -12.99 1.01 -14.89
N GLY A 142 -11.71 0.72 -14.95
CA GLY A 142 -10.81 1.18 -16.01
C GLY A 142 -9.70 2.11 -15.54
N VAL A 143 -9.77 2.70 -14.36
CA VAL A 143 -8.65 3.43 -13.73
C VAL A 143 -8.01 2.55 -12.66
N SER A 144 -6.69 2.36 -12.77
CA SER A 144 -5.87 1.60 -11.83
C SER A 144 -4.56 2.33 -11.53
N ALA A 145 -3.84 1.91 -10.50
CA ALA A 145 -2.48 2.33 -10.18
C ALA A 145 -1.53 1.12 -10.04
N CYS A 146 -1.89 -0.03 -10.61
CA CYS A 146 -1.11 -1.25 -10.53
C CYS A 146 -1.29 -2.10 -11.81
N ALA A 147 -0.33 -2.03 -12.73
CA ALA A 147 -0.38 -2.79 -13.97
C ALA A 147 -0.25 -4.31 -13.74
N THR A 148 0.53 -4.74 -12.77
CA THR A 148 0.69 -6.17 -12.44
C THR A 148 -0.54 -6.77 -11.76
N CYS A 149 -1.41 -5.91 -11.18
CA CYS A 149 -2.67 -6.33 -10.58
C CYS A 149 -3.77 -6.47 -11.65
N ASP A 150 -3.96 -5.40 -12.43
CA ASP A 150 -5.16 -5.22 -13.26
C ASP A 150 -4.88 -5.32 -14.77
N GLY A 151 -3.62 -5.36 -15.18
CA GLY A 151 -3.24 -5.30 -16.60
C GLY A 151 -3.80 -6.44 -17.44
N PHE A 152 -3.99 -7.62 -16.85
CA PHE A 152 -4.50 -8.80 -17.57
C PHE A 152 -5.94 -8.60 -18.06
N PHE A 153 -6.77 -7.79 -17.37
CA PHE A 153 -8.14 -7.47 -17.80
C PHE A 153 -8.19 -6.70 -19.12
N TYR A 154 -7.08 -6.08 -19.52
CA TYR A 154 -6.96 -5.29 -20.74
C TYR A 154 -6.15 -5.99 -21.84
N LYS A 155 -6.07 -7.34 -21.76
CA LYS A 155 -5.40 -8.13 -22.76
C LYS A 155 -5.97 -7.84 -24.17
N ASP A 156 -5.06 -7.63 -25.13
CA ASP A 156 -5.39 -7.33 -26.53
C ASP A 156 -6.22 -6.02 -26.72
N GLN A 157 -6.20 -5.11 -25.73
CA GLN A 157 -6.86 -3.79 -25.78
C GLN A 157 -5.84 -2.66 -25.68
N ASP A 158 -6.26 -1.46 -26.04
CA ASP A 158 -5.44 -0.26 -25.93
C ASP A 158 -5.59 0.35 -24.52
N VAL A 159 -4.46 0.73 -23.92
CA VAL A 159 -4.40 1.31 -22.58
C VAL A 159 -3.52 2.54 -22.53
N ALA A 160 -3.69 3.37 -21.51
CA ALA A 160 -2.82 4.50 -21.22
C ALA A 160 -2.09 4.31 -19.89
N VAL A 161 -0.82 4.70 -19.85
CA VAL A 161 -0.01 4.81 -18.63
C VAL A 161 0.35 6.27 -18.43
N ILE A 162 0.03 6.81 -17.26
CA ILE A 162 0.25 8.21 -16.93
C ILE A 162 1.44 8.31 -15.99
N GLY A 163 2.56 8.85 -16.49
CA GLY A 163 3.77 8.98 -15.69
C GLY A 163 5.03 9.12 -16.54
N GLY A 164 6.21 9.01 -15.92
CA GLY A 164 7.50 9.12 -16.65
C GLY A 164 8.72 8.80 -15.78
N GLY A 165 8.50 8.24 -14.59
CA GLY A 165 9.53 7.67 -13.72
C GLY A 165 9.66 6.15 -13.91
N ASN A 166 10.45 5.49 -13.05
CA ASN A 166 10.66 4.05 -13.10
C ASN A 166 9.34 3.28 -13.10
N THR A 167 8.44 3.58 -12.17
CA THR A 167 7.11 2.92 -12.08
C THR A 167 6.34 2.97 -13.41
N ALA A 168 6.30 4.16 -14.04
CA ALA A 168 5.58 4.30 -15.31
C ALA A 168 6.25 3.52 -16.46
N ALA A 169 7.58 3.49 -16.49
CA ALA A 169 8.32 2.73 -17.49
C ALA A 169 8.13 1.22 -17.30
N GLU A 170 8.21 0.73 -16.06
CA GLU A 170 8.00 -0.69 -15.72
C GLU A 170 6.58 -1.14 -16.06
N GLU A 171 5.56 -0.36 -15.65
CA GLU A 171 4.17 -0.65 -15.95
C GLU A 171 3.88 -0.62 -17.46
N ALA A 172 4.40 0.37 -18.19
CA ALA A 172 4.23 0.45 -19.63
C ALA A 172 4.89 -0.74 -20.36
N LEU A 173 6.08 -1.16 -19.92
CA LEU A 173 6.74 -2.35 -20.47
C LEU A 173 5.99 -3.64 -20.15
N TYR A 174 5.44 -3.79 -18.95
CA TYR A 174 4.61 -4.92 -18.57
C TYR A 174 3.36 -4.98 -19.47
N LEU A 175 2.62 -3.87 -19.56
CA LEU A 175 1.40 -3.78 -20.37
C LEU A 175 1.66 -3.98 -21.88
N ALA A 176 2.81 -3.54 -22.40
CA ALA A 176 3.17 -3.74 -23.79
C ALA A 176 3.29 -5.22 -24.20
N ASN A 177 3.50 -6.13 -23.23
CA ASN A 177 3.55 -7.57 -23.49
C ASN A 177 2.16 -8.21 -23.60
N ILE A 178 1.11 -7.57 -23.06
CA ILE A 178 -0.23 -8.17 -22.96
C ILE A 178 -1.32 -7.37 -23.68
N CYS A 179 -1.15 -6.05 -23.80
CA CYS A 179 -2.09 -5.16 -24.46
C CYS A 179 -1.80 -5.01 -25.96
N SER A 180 -2.78 -4.54 -26.74
CA SER A 180 -2.58 -4.19 -28.15
C SER A 180 -1.63 -3.05 -28.30
N LYS A 181 -1.88 -1.96 -27.59
CA LYS A 181 -1.06 -0.74 -27.60
C LYS A 181 -1.07 -0.06 -26.24
N VAL A 182 0.06 0.57 -25.89
CA VAL A 182 0.20 1.37 -24.66
C VAL A 182 0.51 2.82 -25.04
N TYR A 183 -0.32 3.77 -24.60
CA TYR A 183 -0.04 5.20 -24.69
C TYR A 183 0.66 5.65 -23.40
N LEU A 184 1.97 5.90 -23.46
CA LEU A 184 2.72 6.45 -22.32
C LEU A 184 2.63 7.98 -22.32
N VAL A 185 1.78 8.51 -21.45
CA VAL A 185 1.48 9.95 -21.37
C VAL A 185 2.43 10.61 -20.38
N HIS A 186 3.32 11.47 -20.87
CA HIS A 186 4.28 12.17 -20.04
C HIS A 186 4.24 13.67 -20.22
N ARG A 187 4.20 14.41 -19.09
CA ARG A 187 4.08 15.89 -19.05
C ARG A 187 5.35 16.66 -19.45
N ARG A 188 6.46 15.98 -19.73
CA ARG A 188 7.74 16.54 -20.12
C ARG A 188 8.19 15.94 -21.46
N ASP A 189 9.29 16.43 -21.97
CA ASP A 189 9.94 15.99 -23.21
C ASP A 189 11.03 14.90 -22.98
N GLU A 190 11.24 14.49 -21.71
CA GLU A 190 12.19 13.43 -21.35
C GLU A 190 11.66 12.57 -20.19
N LEU A 191 11.94 11.27 -20.21
CA LEU A 191 11.64 10.36 -19.09
C LEU A 191 12.66 10.55 -17.97
N ARG A 192 12.19 10.36 -16.73
CA ARG A 192 13.03 10.34 -15.51
C ARG A 192 13.37 8.92 -15.05
N ALA A 193 12.90 7.92 -15.78
CA ALA A 193 13.22 6.52 -15.51
C ALA A 193 14.72 6.26 -15.72
N GLU A 194 15.22 5.17 -15.15
CA GLU A 194 16.59 4.71 -15.37
C GLU A 194 16.86 4.45 -16.86
N LYS A 195 18.11 4.68 -17.29
CA LYS A 195 18.50 4.60 -18.70
C LYS A 195 18.13 3.24 -19.33
N ILE A 196 18.32 2.15 -18.60
CA ILE A 196 17.99 0.81 -19.09
C ILE A 196 16.48 0.64 -19.38
N LEU A 197 15.62 1.27 -18.58
CA LEU A 197 14.17 1.24 -18.77
C LEU A 197 13.79 2.13 -19.98
N GLN A 198 14.41 3.30 -20.09
CA GLN A 198 14.22 4.17 -21.27
C GLN A 198 14.57 3.46 -22.57
N ASP A 199 15.71 2.78 -22.62
CA ASP A 199 16.16 2.05 -23.81
C ASP A 199 15.17 0.92 -24.20
N ARG A 200 14.56 0.29 -23.20
CA ARG A 200 13.50 -0.72 -23.44
C ARG A 200 12.20 -0.09 -23.92
N ILE A 201 11.80 1.05 -23.37
CA ILE A 201 10.61 1.80 -23.81
C ILE A 201 10.77 2.22 -25.28
N PHE A 202 11.92 2.80 -25.66
CA PHE A 202 12.17 3.23 -27.04
C PHE A 202 12.15 2.05 -28.02
N LYS A 203 12.66 0.87 -27.64
CA LYS A 203 12.53 -0.35 -28.46
C LYS A 203 11.08 -0.77 -28.68
N GLN A 204 10.25 -0.65 -27.66
CA GLN A 204 8.81 -0.96 -27.78
C GLN A 204 8.07 0.12 -28.59
N GLU A 205 8.53 1.37 -28.54
CA GLU A 205 8.02 2.43 -29.41
C GLU A 205 8.37 2.17 -30.88
N GLU A 206 9.62 1.81 -31.20
CA GLU A 206 10.04 1.39 -32.53
C GLU A 206 9.25 0.17 -33.05
N ALA A 207 8.89 -0.76 -32.15
CA ALA A 207 8.06 -1.92 -32.46
C ALA A 207 6.55 -1.57 -32.60
N GLY A 208 6.15 -0.33 -32.34
CA GLY A 208 4.77 0.13 -32.43
C GLY A 208 3.86 -0.30 -31.26
N LYS A 209 4.42 -0.95 -30.21
CA LYS A 209 3.69 -1.40 -29.05
C LYS A 209 3.45 -0.27 -28.03
N ILE A 210 4.38 0.66 -27.91
CA ILE A 210 4.24 1.84 -27.07
C ILE A 210 4.22 3.08 -27.97
N GLU A 211 3.39 4.05 -27.65
CA GLU A 211 3.42 5.40 -28.23
C GLU A 211 3.62 6.39 -27.09
N ILE A 212 4.74 7.11 -27.12
CA ILE A 212 5.02 8.12 -26.10
C ILE A 212 4.37 9.44 -26.51
N LEU A 213 3.53 9.97 -25.62
CA LEU A 213 2.88 11.26 -25.78
C LEU A 213 3.61 12.28 -24.90
N TRP A 214 4.62 12.93 -25.50
CA TRP A 214 5.43 13.93 -24.84
C TRP A 214 4.69 15.24 -24.60
N ASP A 215 5.11 15.98 -23.57
CA ASP A 215 4.52 17.28 -23.18
C ASP A 215 3.01 17.22 -23.00
N THR A 216 2.50 16.05 -22.59
CA THR A 216 1.07 15.74 -22.58
C THR A 216 0.61 15.41 -21.17
N GLN A 217 -0.56 15.93 -20.78
CA GLN A 217 -1.17 15.69 -19.48
C GLN A 217 -2.58 15.13 -19.64
N LEU A 218 -2.95 14.20 -18.74
CA LEU A 218 -4.32 13.74 -18.62
C LEU A 218 -5.21 14.86 -18.07
N LYS A 219 -6.31 15.16 -18.76
CA LYS A 219 -7.32 16.14 -18.35
C LYS A 219 -8.56 15.46 -17.81
N GLU A 220 -9.01 14.41 -18.47
CA GLU A 220 -10.25 13.73 -18.12
C GLU A 220 -10.18 12.27 -18.58
N VAL A 221 -10.69 11.37 -17.74
CA VAL A 221 -11.01 10.02 -18.13
C VAL A 221 -12.48 9.98 -18.50
N CYS A 222 -12.79 9.47 -19.69
CA CYS A 222 -14.15 9.38 -20.22
C CYS A 222 -14.60 7.92 -20.29
N GLY A 223 -15.87 7.68 -20.14
CA GLY A 223 -16.43 6.34 -20.19
C GLY A 223 -17.93 6.36 -19.90
N ASP A 224 -18.51 5.19 -19.85
CA ASP A 224 -19.91 4.93 -19.57
C ASP A 224 -20.12 4.15 -18.26
N ASP A 225 -21.25 3.48 -18.10
CA ASP A 225 -21.56 2.68 -16.92
C ASP A 225 -20.73 1.40 -16.82
N MET A 226 -20.19 0.94 -17.94
CA MET A 226 -19.35 -0.27 -18.03
C MET A 226 -17.88 0.02 -17.70
N GLY A 227 -17.43 1.26 -17.85
CA GLY A 227 -16.07 1.68 -17.52
C GLY A 227 -15.48 2.71 -18.47
N VAL A 228 -14.14 2.74 -18.51
CA VAL A 228 -13.37 3.67 -19.36
C VAL A 228 -13.51 3.31 -20.83
N THR A 229 -13.70 4.30 -21.69
CA THR A 229 -13.72 4.16 -23.16
C THR A 229 -12.73 5.06 -23.86
N SER A 230 -12.32 6.17 -23.22
CA SER A 230 -11.35 7.11 -23.80
C SER A 230 -10.75 8.03 -22.76
N ILE A 231 -9.73 8.77 -23.15
CA ILE A 231 -9.11 9.86 -22.36
C ILE A 231 -9.05 11.14 -23.17
N LYS A 232 -9.20 12.27 -22.49
CA LYS A 232 -8.87 13.60 -23.00
C LYS A 232 -7.54 14.05 -22.44
N LEU A 233 -6.71 14.52 -23.30
CA LEU A 233 -5.34 14.92 -23.03
C LEU A 233 -5.13 16.38 -23.46
N ASP A 234 -4.22 17.05 -22.77
CA ASP A 234 -3.73 18.37 -23.15
C ASP A 234 -2.27 18.27 -23.58
N ASN A 235 -2.00 18.56 -24.83
CA ASN A 235 -0.65 18.71 -25.37
C ASN A 235 -0.37 20.20 -25.63
N LYS A 236 0.29 20.85 -24.68
CA LYS A 236 0.66 22.29 -24.80
C LYS A 236 -0.51 23.21 -25.21
N GLY A 237 -1.68 22.97 -24.64
CA GLY A 237 -2.90 23.74 -24.92
C GLY A 237 -3.75 23.21 -26.09
N SER A 238 -3.31 22.15 -26.76
CA SER A 238 -4.08 21.44 -27.78
C SER A 238 -4.74 20.21 -27.15
N GLU A 239 -6.07 20.15 -27.24
CA GLU A 239 -6.80 18.97 -26.77
C GLU A 239 -6.71 17.85 -27.79
N ILE A 240 -6.34 16.65 -27.32
CA ILE A 240 -6.33 15.40 -28.09
C ILE A 240 -7.11 14.34 -27.32
N SER A 241 -7.69 13.38 -28.04
CA SER A 241 -8.38 12.24 -27.44
C SER A 241 -7.76 10.93 -27.91
N LYS A 242 -7.76 9.92 -27.03
CA LYS A 242 -7.37 8.54 -27.35
C LYS A 242 -8.44 7.61 -26.85
N GLU A 243 -8.84 6.65 -27.69
CA GLU A 243 -9.67 5.54 -27.26
C GLU A 243 -8.80 4.55 -26.49
N VAL A 244 -9.18 4.24 -25.25
CA VAL A 244 -8.48 3.30 -24.36
C VAL A 244 -9.49 2.65 -23.42
N MET A 245 -9.26 1.40 -23.07
CA MET A 245 -10.12 0.66 -22.15
C MET A 245 -9.61 0.69 -20.72
N GLY A 246 -8.32 1.02 -20.51
CA GLY A 246 -7.69 1.13 -19.20
C GLY A 246 -6.75 2.32 -19.11
N VAL A 247 -6.68 2.92 -17.90
CA VAL A 247 -5.80 4.03 -17.57
C VAL A 247 -5.05 3.70 -16.29
N PHE A 248 -3.73 3.58 -16.38
CA PHE A 248 -2.85 3.26 -15.26
C PHE A 248 -2.16 4.53 -14.78
N ILE A 249 -2.46 4.94 -13.55
CA ILE A 249 -1.90 6.15 -12.94
C ILE A 249 -0.59 5.76 -12.25
N ALA A 250 0.52 5.91 -12.96
CA ALA A 250 1.86 5.48 -12.56
C ALA A 250 2.75 6.65 -12.15
N ILE A 251 2.25 7.54 -11.29
CA ILE A 251 2.97 8.74 -10.81
C ILE A 251 3.68 8.52 -9.47
N GLY A 252 3.60 7.32 -8.93
CA GLY A 252 4.28 6.85 -7.72
C GLY A 252 3.32 6.46 -6.60
N HIS A 253 3.91 6.03 -5.49
CA HIS A 253 3.24 5.69 -4.25
C HIS A 253 3.83 6.54 -3.12
N LYS A 254 3.02 6.78 -2.09
CA LYS A 254 3.45 7.45 -0.86
C LYS A 254 3.27 6.47 0.30
N PRO A 255 4.35 6.08 1.00
CA PRO A 255 4.22 5.24 2.18
C PRO A 255 3.50 6.00 3.30
N ASN A 256 2.71 5.28 4.10
CA ASN A 256 1.93 5.86 5.20
C ASN A 256 2.79 5.91 6.47
N THR A 257 3.78 6.80 6.49
CA THR A 257 4.85 6.88 7.49
C THR A 257 4.98 8.23 8.18
N GLU A 258 4.17 9.23 7.85
CA GLU A 258 4.29 10.61 8.36
C GLU A 258 4.36 10.68 9.88
N ILE A 259 3.63 9.80 10.58
CA ILE A 259 3.59 9.77 12.05
C ILE A 259 4.90 9.28 12.69
N PHE A 260 5.81 8.71 11.90
CA PHE A 260 7.12 8.19 12.33
C PHE A 260 8.29 9.12 11.96
N ASP A 261 8.01 10.24 11.30
CA ASP A 261 9.05 11.19 10.87
C ASP A 261 9.96 11.61 12.04
N GLY A 262 11.28 11.53 11.80
CA GLY A 262 12.30 11.87 12.80
C GLY A 262 12.48 10.83 13.91
N GLN A 263 11.76 9.70 13.88
CA GLN A 263 11.88 8.63 14.87
C GLN A 263 12.43 7.33 14.29
N LEU A 264 12.27 7.10 12.98
CA LEU A 264 12.79 5.94 12.27
C LEU A 264 13.64 6.37 11.08
N ASP A 265 14.63 5.55 10.74
CA ASP A 265 15.40 5.73 9.51
C ASP A 265 14.51 5.41 8.30
N MET A 266 14.48 6.32 7.32
CA MET A 266 13.67 6.20 6.12
C MET A 266 14.44 6.55 4.86
N ASP A 267 14.09 5.92 3.74
CA ASP A 267 14.53 6.30 2.39
C ASP A 267 13.30 6.60 1.54
N ASN A 268 13.23 7.82 0.97
CA ASN A 268 12.06 8.30 0.21
C ASN A 268 10.72 8.13 0.96
N GLY A 269 10.75 8.21 2.30
CA GLY A 269 9.61 8.01 3.18
C GLY A 269 9.31 6.54 3.53
N TYR A 270 9.94 5.55 2.89
CA TYR A 270 9.81 4.14 3.24
C TYR A 270 10.70 3.81 4.44
N ILE A 271 10.18 3.03 5.38
CA ILE A 271 10.94 2.60 6.56
C ILE A 271 12.06 1.66 6.12
N ILE A 272 13.30 1.98 6.49
CA ILE A 272 14.45 1.11 6.24
C ILE A 272 14.40 -0.06 7.23
N ILE A 273 14.44 -1.29 6.69
CA ILE A 273 14.52 -2.52 7.46
C ILE A 273 15.87 -3.20 7.26
N LYS A 274 16.29 -4.00 8.24
CA LYS A 274 17.54 -4.74 8.15
C LYS A 274 17.37 -5.92 7.19
N SER A 275 18.10 -5.97 6.09
CA SER A 275 18.16 -7.14 5.22
C SER A 275 19.08 -8.20 5.88
N GLY A 276 18.49 -9.26 6.46
CA GLY A 276 19.20 -10.04 7.43
C GLY A 276 19.77 -11.35 6.98
N LEU A 277 21.09 -11.48 6.94
CA LEU A 277 21.77 -12.78 7.01
C LEU A 277 21.70 -13.41 8.43
N ASN A 278 21.37 -12.64 9.46
CA ASN A 278 21.40 -13.03 10.87
C ASN A 278 20.02 -13.01 11.55
N GLY A 279 18.94 -13.06 10.78
CA GLY A 279 17.57 -12.87 11.28
C GLY A 279 17.21 -11.38 11.45
N SER A 280 16.00 -11.12 11.95
CA SER A 280 15.47 -9.76 12.16
C SER A 280 15.42 -8.93 10.88
N VAL A 281 14.96 -9.55 9.78
CA VAL A 281 14.84 -8.92 8.46
C VAL A 281 13.97 -7.67 8.52
N THR A 282 12.92 -7.70 9.34
CA THR A 282 11.90 -6.66 9.43
C THR A 282 12.19 -5.59 10.49
N SER A 283 13.30 -5.72 11.24
CA SER A 283 13.69 -4.73 12.25
C SER A 283 13.98 -3.36 11.65
N SER A 284 13.42 -2.33 12.24
CA SER A 284 13.72 -0.93 11.93
C SER A 284 14.99 -0.45 12.66
N SER A 285 15.25 0.86 12.62
CA SER A 285 16.33 1.51 13.38
C SER A 285 16.08 1.56 14.89
N VAL A 286 14.82 1.35 15.33
CA VAL A 286 14.44 1.33 16.76
C VAL A 286 14.21 -0.11 17.20
N GLU A 287 14.90 -0.53 18.26
CA GLU A 287 14.78 -1.87 18.82
C GLU A 287 13.40 -2.17 19.36
N GLY A 288 12.79 -3.30 18.93
CA GLY A 288 11.41 -3.67 19.26
C GLY A 288 10.36 -3.08 18.30
N VAL A 289 10.81 -2.36 17.26
CA VAL A 289 9.94 -1.83 16.18
C VAL A 289 10.29 -2.51 14.87
N PHE A 290 9.28 -3.10 14.24
CA PHE A 290 9.37 -3.84 12.99
C PHE A 290 8.48 -3.21 11.91
N ALA A 291 8.84 -3.37 10.64
CA ALA A 291 8.01 -2.88 9.53
C ALA A 291 7.78 -3.99 8.50
N ALA A 292 6.55 -4.06 7.96
CA ALA A 292 6.11 -5.12 7.08
C ALA A 292 5.20 -4.63 5.95
N GLY A 293 5.46 -5.12 4.74
CA GLY A 293 4.69 -4.79 3.55
C GLY A 293 5.10 -3.46 2.92
N ASP A 294 4.16 -2.84 2.21
CA ASP A 294 4.42 -1.68 1.34
C ASP A 294 4.97 -0.45 2.08
N VAL A 295 4.87 -0.40 3.40
CA VAL A 295 5.48 0.66 4.22
C VAL A 295 7.01 0.65 4.17
N SER A 296 7.61 -0.51 3.86
CA SER A 296 9.06 -0.74 3.71
C SER A 296 9.45 -1.29 2.34
N ASP A 297 8.48 -1.78 1.55
CA ASP A 297 8.70 -2.33 0.20
C ASP A 297 8.32 -1.30 -0.86
N GLN A 298 9.32 -0.59 -1.38
CA GLN A 298 9.11 0.37 -2.48
C GLN A 298 9.16 -0.29 -3.87
N ILE A 299 9.44 -1.61 -3.96
CA ILE A 299 9.74 -2.30 -5.23
C ILE A 299 8.57 -3.20 -5.65
N TYR A 300 8.23 -4.19 -4.84
CA TYR A 300 7.29 -5.24 -5.24
C TYR A 300 5.84 -4.86 -5.01
N ARG A 301 5.49 -4.39 -3.80
CA ARG A 301 4.14 -3.93 -3.42
C ARG A 301 3.05 -4.89 -3.83
N GLN A 302 3.20 -6.17 -3.45
CA GLN A 302 2.24 -7.22 -3.73
C GLN A 302 1.60 -7.72 -2.43
N ALA A 303 0.33 -8.16 -2.51
CA ALA A 303 -0.38 -8.71 -1.35
C ALA A 303 0.35 -9.90 -0.74
N VAL A 304 0.87 -10.79 -1.58
CA VAL A 304 1.58 -11.99 -1.12
C VAL A 304 2.94 -11.67 -0.49
N THR A 305 3.69 -10.70 -1.02
CA THR A 305 4.95 -10.25 -0.40
C THR A 305 4.66 -9.55 0.92
N SER A 306 3.63 -8.71 0.97
CA SER A 306 3.19 -8.04 2.20
C SER A 306 2.82 -9.05 3.29
N ALA A 307 2.05 -10.09 2.96
CA ALA A 307 1.73 -11.17 3.90
C ALA A 307 2.99 -11.92 4.38
N GLY A 308 3.93 -12.19 3.46
CA GLY A 308 5.22 -12.80 3.79
C GLY A 308 6.05 -11.96 4.76
N PHE A 309 6.13 -10.64 4.53
CA PHE A 309 6.79 -9.71 5.46
C PHE A 309 6.06 -9.65 6.80
N GLY A 310 4.74 -9.71 6.83
CA GLY A 310 3.95 -9.79 8.06
C GLY A 310 4.29 -11.02 8.89
N CYS A 311 4.40 -12.18 8.24
CA CYS A 311 4.87 -13.42 8.90
C CYS A 311 6.26 -13.23 9.50
N MET A 312 7.22 -12.69 8.74
CA MET A 312 8.59 -12.45 9.22
C MET A 312 8.62 -11.47 10.39
N ALA A 313 7.84 -10.39 10.35
CA ALA A 313 7.78 -9.40 11.41
C ALA A 313 7.23 -9.98 12.72
N ALA A 314 6.24 -10.86 12.65
CA ALA A 314 5.73 -11.55 13.82
C ALA A 314 6.79 -12.46 14.47
N LEU A 315 7.55 -13.20 13.68
CA LEU A 315 8.64 -14.07 14.17
C LEU A 315 9.80 -13.25 14.76
N ASP A 316 10.14 -12.12 14.14
CA ASP A 316 11.16 -11.21 14.66
C ASP A 316 10.70 -10.57 15.99
N ALA A 317 9.42 -10.19 16.10
CA ALA A 317 8.84 -9.65 17.32
C ALA A 317 8.74 -10.70 18.44
N GLU A 318 8.37 -11.94 18.11
CA GLU A 318 8.38 -13.08 19.05
C GLU A 318 9.76 -13.28 19.66
N LYS A 319 10.76 -13.39 18.80
CA LYS A 319 12.15 -13.54 19.25
C LYS A 319 12.56 -12.40 20.18
N TYR A 320 12.33 -11.17 19.77
CA TYR A 320 12.66 -9.98 20.56
C TYR A 320 11.98 -10.01 21.94
N LEU A 321 10.67 -10.28 21.99
CA LEU A 321 9.89 -10.31 23.23
C LEU A 321 10.21 -11.50 24.15
N SER A 322 10.84 -12.55 23.61
CA SER A 322 11.31 -13.69 24.40
C SER A 322 12.69 -13.47 25.02
N GLU A 323 13.49 -12.55 24.46
CA GLU A 323 14.83 -12.20 24.93
C GLU A 323 14.83 -10.96 25.83
N SER A 324 13.70 -10.22 25.91
CA SER A 324 13.48 -9.01 26.72
C SER A 324 12.84 -9.37 28.05
#